data_e0bcc2ea8e3260cd012a736b0b440df1
#
_entry.id   e0bcc2ea8e3260cd012a736b0b440df1
#
_cell.length_a   1.000
_cell.length_b   1.000
_cell.length_c   1.000
_cell.angle_alpha   90.00
_cell.angle_beta   90.00
_cell.angle_gamma   90.00
#
_symmetry.space_group_name_H-M   'P 1'
#
loop_
_entity.id
_entity.type
_entity.pdbx_description
1 polymer ?
#
loop_
_entity_poly.entity_id
_entity_poly.type
_entity_poly.pdbx_seq_one_letter_code
_entity_poly.pdbx_strand_id
1 'polypeptide(L)' 'MALYLTIDQGNTAAKLALWRNDALLDLLIEPSLSVDKIECFMAKHGVADAAIYCSVATPGDEIVNGITHLAHRV' A
#
# COMPACT_ATOMS: atom_id res chain seq x y z
N MET A 1 -8.19 -9.29 14.45
CA MET A 1 -7.57 -7.96 14.34
C MET A 1 -7.46 -7.57 12.88
N ALA A 2 -7.76 -6.32 12.56
CA ALA A 2 -7.77 -5.86 11.18
C ALA A 2 -6.42 -5.28 10.79
N LEU A 3 -5.95 -5.63 9.60
CA LEU A 3 -4.70 -5.14 9.02
C LEU A 3 -5.04 -4.32 7.79
N TYR A 4 -4.59 -3.07 7.76
CA TYR A 4 -4.91 -2.14 6.68
C TYR A 4 -3.64 -1.60 6.06
N LEU A 5 -3.63 -1.56 4.71
CA LEU A 5 -2.55 -0.94 3.95
C LEU A 5 -3.07 0.37 3.35
N THR A 6 -2.36 1.47 3.58
CA THR A 6 -2.67 2.73 2.93
C THR A 6 -1.49 3.13 2.05
N ILE A 7 -1.79 3.56 0.84
CA ILE A 7 -0.79 4.00 -0.13
C ILE A 7 -1.19 5.39 -0.60
N ASP A 8 -0.32 6.35 -0.36
CA ASP A 8 -0.52 7.74 -0.77
C ASP A 8 0.58 8.09 -1.77
N GLN A 9 0.23 8.18 -3.04
CA GLN A 9 1.20 8.50 -4.09
C GLN A 9 1.14 9.97 -4.44
N GLY A 10 2.16 10.71 -4.03
CA GLY A 10 2.34 12.10 -4.38
C GLY A 10 3.17 12.30 -5.64
N ASN A 11 3.50 13.55 -5.95
CA ASN A 11 4.27 13.88 -7.15
C ASN A 11 5.73 13.46 -7.05
N THR A 12 6.30 13.44 -5.85
CA THR A 12 7.73 13.16 -5.66
C THR A 12 8.01 11.83 -5.01
N ALA A 13 7.04 11.31 -4.23
CA ALA A 13 7.23 10.05 -3.51
C ALA A 13 5.89 9.45 -3.14
N ALA A 14 5.89 8.14 -2.90
CA ALA A 14 4.74 7.44 -2.36
C ALA A 14 5.00 7.07 -0.90
N LYS A 15 3.97 7.09 -0.08
CA LYS A 15 4.03 6.69 1.31
C LYS A 15 3.15 5.47 1.51
N LEU A 16 3.76 4.37 1.97
CA LEU A 16 3.04 3.15 2.31
C LEU A 16 3.00 3.03 3.82
N ALA A 17 1.82 2.84 4.36
CA ALA A 17 1.65 2.65 5.80
C ALA A 17 0.82 1.41 6.06
N LEU A 18 1.23 0.63 7.03
CA LEU A 18 0.53 -0.57 7.43
C LEU A 18 0.03 -0.38 8.85
N TRP A 19 -1.25 -0.64 9.05
CA TRP A 19 -1.95 -0.37 10.30
C TRP A 19 -2.59 -1.65 10.84
N ARG A 20 -2.47 -1.85 12.13
CA ARG A 20 -3.27 -2.87 12.84
C ARG A 20 -4.23 -2.12 13.76
N ASN A 21 -5.51 -2.14 13.39
CA ASN A 21 -6.52 -1.28 14.02
C ASN A 21 -6.07 0.18 13.92
N ASP A 22 -5.83 0.86 15.03
CA ASP A 22 -5.39 2.25 15.05
C ASP A 22 -3.88 2.42 15.16
N ALA A 23 -3.14 1.33 15.27
CA ALA A 23 -1.70 1.39 15.49
C ALA A 23 -0.93 1.29 14.18
N LEU A 24 0.02 2.19 13.97
CA LEU A 24 0.92 2.12 12.84
C LEU A 24 1.97 1.04 13.10
N LEU A 25 2.03 0.03 12.21
CA LEU A 25 2.97 -1.06 12.33
C LEU A 25 4.25 -0.82 11.55
N ASP A 26 4.13 -0.24 10.35
CA ASP A 26 5.27 -0.06 9.46
C ASP A 26 5.00 1.10 8.52
N LEU A 27 6.06 1.73 8.04
CA LEU A 27 5.99 2.88 7.16
C LEU A 27 7.14 2.81 6.18
N LEU A 28 6.84 3.04 4.90
CA LEU A 28 7.85 3.12 3.86
C LEU A 28 7.58 4.34 2.99
N ILE A 29 8.61 5.15 2.76
CA ILE A 29 8.54 6.26 1.81
C ILE A 29 9.37 5.85 0.60
N GLU A 30 8.76 5.85 -0.57
CA GLU A 30 9.38 5.32 -1.78
C GLU A 30 9.29 6.37 -2.90
N PRO A 31 10.45 6.83 -3.41
CA PRO A 31 10.46 7.82 -4.49
C PRO A 31 9.86 7.28 -5.79
N SER A 32 9.99 5.99 -6.05
CA SER A 32 9.48 5.38 -7.26
C SER A 32 8.67 4.14 -6.89
N LEU A 33 7.36 4.30 -6.85
CA LEU A 33 6.46 3.22 -6.45
C LEU A 33 6.30 2.20 -7.57
N SER A 34 6.33 0.91 -7.18
CA SER A 34 6.01 -0.18 -8.08
C SER A 34 5.31 -1.28 -7.30
N VAL A 35 4.64 -2.18 -8.02
CA VAL A 35 3.98 -3.34 -7.39
C VAL A 35 5.01 -4.20 -6.65
N ASP A 36 6.19 -4.38 -7.22
CA ASP A 36 7.25 -5.16 -6.57
C ASP A 36 7.64 -4.61 -5.21
N LYS A 37 7.72 -3.29 -5.08
CA LYS A 37 8.06 -2.64 -3.82
C LYS A 37 6.96 -2.81 -2.78
N ILE A 38 5.70 -2.74 -3.22
CA ILE A 38 4.57 -3.00 -2.34
C ILE A 38 4.57 -4.44 -1.87
N GLU A 39 4.83 -5.39 -2.78
CA GLU A 39 4.92 -6.80 -2.44
C GLU A 39 6.02 -7.06 -1.42
N CYS A 40 7.20 -6.46 -1.61
CA CYS A 40 8.30 -6.58 -0.66
C CYS A 40 7.92 -6.01 0.71
N PHE A 41 7.24 -4.87 0.73
CA PHE A 41 6.79 -4.25 1.97
C PHE A 41 5.81 -5.17 2.72
N MET A 42 4.87 -5.75 1.99
CA MET A 42 3.86 -6.62 2.58
C MET A 42 4.38 -8.03 2.92
N ALA A 43 5.48 -8.46 2.33
CA ALA A 43 6.02 -9.82 2.53
C ALA A 43 6.30 -10.12 4.00
N LYS A 44 6.63 -9.10 4.79
CA LYS A 44 6.92 -9.25 6.23
C LYS A 44 5.64 -9.39 7.06
N HIS A 45 4.49 -9.03 6.50
CA HIS A 45 3.26 -8.90 7.27
C HIS A 45 2.11 -9.80 6.79
N GLY A 46 2.17 -10.25 5.53
CA GLY A 46 1.13 -11.08 4.96
C GLY A 46 0.09 -10.27 4.21
N VAL A 47 -1.14 -10.78 4.14
CA VAL A 47 -2.22 -10.17 3.38
C VAL A 47 -3.01 -9.21 4.27
N ALA A 48 -3.28 -8.00 3.77
CA ALA A 48 -4.09 -7.03 4.48
C ALA A 48 -5.58 -7.34 4.33
N ASP A 49 -6.39 -6.91 5.29
CA ASP A 49 -7.83 -7.03 5.18
C ASP A 49 -8.39 -6.06 4.15
N ALA A 50 -7.79 -4.88 4.05
CA ALA A 50 -8.17 -3.89 3.05
C ALA A 50 -6.96 -3.03 2.70
N ALA A 51 -6.98 -2.47 1.50
CA ALA A 51 -5.99 -1.52 1.04
C ALA A 51 -6.68 -0.31 0.43
N ILE A 52 -6.13 0.87 0.69
CA ILE A 52 -6.62 2.13 0.13
C ILE A 52 -5.48 2.76 -0.66
N TYR A 53 -5.77 3.13 -1.90
CA TYR A 53 -4.79 3.76 -2.77
C TYR A 53 -5.29 5.14 -3.17
N CYS A 54 -4.46 6.17 -2.93
CA CYS A 54 -4.73 7.54 -3.33
C CYS A 54 -3.57 8.04 -4.18
N SER A 55 -3.88 8.70 -5.29
CA SER A 55 -2.88 9.30 -6.16
C SER A 55 -3.31 10.70 -6.55
N VAL A 56 -2.37 11.65 -6.50
CA VAL A 56 -2.64 13.03 -6.90
C VAL A 56 -2.11 13.35 -8.30
N ALA A 57 -1.27 12.48 -8.86
CA ALA A 57 -0.55 12.79 -10.11
C ALA A 57 -1.11 12.05 -11.32
N THR A 58 -1.28 10.73 -11.22
CA THR A 58 -1.69 9.89 -12.33
C THR A 58 -2.66 8.82 -11.87
N PRO A 59 -3.53 8.30 -12.76
CA PRO A 59 -4.36 7.15 -12.43
C PRO A 59 -3.48 5.98 -12.00
N GLY A 60 -3.88 5.31 -10.93
CA GLY A 60 -3.13 4.21 -10.35
C GLY A 60 -3.67 2.83 -10.68
N ASP A 61 -4.32 2.67 -11.84
CA ASP A 61 -4.97 1.40 -12.18
C ASP A 61 -4.00 0.22 -12.18
N GLU A 62 -2.79 0.43 -12.69
CA GLU A 62 -1.78 -0.61 -12.72
C GLU A 62 -1.40 -1.05 -11.29
N ILE A 63 -1.23 -0.09 -10.39
CA ILE A 63 -0.91 -0.37 -9.00
C ILE A 63 -2.07 -1.08 -8.32
N VAL A 64 -3.29 -0.56 -8.47
CA VAL A 64 -4.48 -1.13 -7.86
C VAL A 64 -4.67 -2.57 -8.31
N ASN A 65 -4.59 -2.81 -9.62
CA ASN A 65 -4.75 -4.15 -10.17
C ASN A 65 -3.64 -5.10 -9.71
N GLY A 66 -2.42 -4.59 -9.58
CA GLY A 66 -1.28 -5.39 -9.17
C GLY A 66 -1.28 -5.79 -7.71
N ILE A 67 -2.01 -5.08 -6.85
CA ILE A 67 -2.04 -5.37 -5.41
C ILE A 67 -3.31 -6.08 -4.94
N THR A 68 -4.20 -6.45 -5.85
CA THR A 68 -5.45 -7.10 -5.46
C THR A 68 -5.23 -8.41 -4.71
N HIS A 69 -4.11 -9.07 -4.94
CA HIS A 69 -3.76 -10.30 -4.23
C HIS A 69 -3.12 -10.06 -2.86
N LEU A 70 -2.82 -8.81 -2.52
CA LEU A 70 -2.17 -8.46 -1.26
C LEU A 70 -3.16 -8.04 -0.18
N ALA A 71 -4.43 -7.87 -0.54
CA ALA A 71 -5.47 -7.48 0.40
C ALA A 71 -6.78 -8.14 0.01
N HIS A 72 -7.64 -8.36 1.00
CA HIS A 72 -8.97 -8.92 0.74
C HIS A 72 -9.87 -7.93 0.00
N ARG A 73 -9.63 -6.62 0.22
CA ARG A 73 -10.34 -5.55 -0.48
C ARG A 73 -9.36 -4.43 -0.80
N VAL A 74 -9.55 -3.85 -1.95
CA VAL A 74 -8.74 -2.71 -2.40
C VAL A 74 -9.64 -1.52 -2.73
#